data_f46b0468ea0d9be2bc69b1682b36f3e4
#
_entry.id   f46b0468ea0d9be2bc69b1682b36f3e4
#
_cell.length_a   1.000
_cell.length_b   1.000
_cell.length_c   1.000
_cell.angle_alpha   90.00
_cell.angle_beta   90.00
_cell.angle_gamma   90.00
#
_symmetry.space_group_name_H-M   'P 1'
#
loop_
_entity.id
_entity.type
_entity.pdbx_description
1 polymer ?
#
loop_
_entity_poly.entity_id
_entity_poly.type
_entity_poly.pdbx_seq_one_letter_code
_entity_poly.pdbx_strand_id
1 'polypeptide(L)'
;MRALALIFCMALVAGCGKSQRMCAVCDRGECKGMAFRVTLENGKVVETCCPRCALHYLETNHQQARKMEATDFATGNWVDATRAVYVSDSDVHPCATLETRQDPQGCCMMKTYDRCLPSLVAFAAKDEATVFQKGHGGQIVGFQEIPRK
;
A
#
# COMPACT_ATOMS: atom_id res chain seq x y z
N MET A 1 -20.39 53.31 38.59
CA MET A 1 -20.77 52.51 37.43
C MET A 1 -19.50 51.83 36.92
N ARG A 2 -19.31 50.52 37.16
CA ARG A 2 -18.12 49.74 36.79
C ARG A 2 -18.51 48.84 35.62
N ALA A 3 -17.93 49.10 34.45
CA ALA A 3 -18.13 48.29 33.26
C ALA A 3 -17.22 47.06 33.36
N LEU A 4 -17.82 45.86 33.41
CA LEU A 4 -17.12 44.56 33.31
C LEU A 4 -16.95 44.25 31.84
N ALA A 5 -15.69 44.25 31.34
CA ALA A 5 -15.34 43.79 30.03
C ALA A 5 -15.15 42.25 30.08
N LEU A 6 -16.08 41.51 29.49
CA LEU A 6 -15.97 40.06 29.26
C LEU A 6 -15.06 39.82 28.02
N ILE A 7 -13.85 39.37 28.29
CA ILE A 7 -12.92 38.89 27.24
C ILE A 7 -13.32 37.45 26.91
N PHE A 8 -13.93 37.28 25.72
CA PHE A 8 -14.30 35.97 25.18
C PHE A 8 -13.04 35.37 24.49
N CYS A 9 -12.37 34.49 25.21
CA CYS A 9 -11.20 33.78 24.69
C CYS A 9 -11.66 32.66 23.73
N MET A 10 -11.69 32.92 22.43
CA MET A 10 -11.92 31.90 21.38
C MET A 10 -10.70 30.99 21.29
N ALA A 11 -10.77 29.81 21.91
CA ALA A 11 -9.80 28.76 21.71
C ALA A 11 -9.98 28.17 20.29
N LEU A 12 -9.09 28.56 19.39
CA LEU A 12 -8.94 27.92 18.08
C LEU A 12 -8.41 26.50 18.28
N VAL A 13 -9.29 25.52 18.26
CA VAL A 13 -8.92 24.10 18.19
C VAL A 13 -8.44 23.84 16.76
N ALA A 14 -7.13 23.96 16.54
CA ALA A 14 -6.48 23.49 15.32
C ALA A 14 -6.56 21.96 15.30
N GLY A 15 -7.62 21.42 14.75
CA GLY A 15 -7.75 20.01 14.44
C GLY A 15 -6.69 19.61 13.42
N CYS A 16 -5.58 19.03 13.88
CA CYS A 16 -4.61 18.34 13.02
C CYS A 16 -5.27 17.07 12.47
N GLY A 17 -6.13 17.19 11.47
CA GLY A 17 -6.59 16.08 10.67
C GLY A 17 -5.38 15.49 9.95
N LYS A 18 -4.91 14.31 10.36
CA LYS A 18 -3.93 13.54 9.57
C LYS A 18 -4.58 13.30 8.21
N SER A 19 -4.11 14.01 7.19
CA SER A 19 -4.50 13.75 5.81
C SER A 19 -4.16 12.28 5.52
N GLN A 20 -5.19 11.47 5.32
CA GLN A 20 -5.01 10.08 4.95
C GLN A 20 -4.35 10.05 3.58
N ARG A 21 -3.15 9.47 3.51
CA ARG A 21 -2.42 9.36 2.25
C ARG A 21 -3.16 8.42 1.32
N MET A 22 -3.43 8.90 0.12
CA MET A 22 -4.11 8.14 -0.91
C MET A 22 -3.08 7.51 -1.84
N CYS A 23 -3.34 6.28 -2.26
CA CYS A 23 -2.51 5.57 -3.22
C CYS A 23 -2.52 6.28 -4.59
N ALA A 24 -1.34 6.56 -5.14
CA ALA A 24 -1.19 7.22 -6.44
C ALA A 24 -1.71 6.40 -7.65
N VAL A 25 -2.19 5.17 -7.42
CA VAL A 25 -2.61 4.23 -8.49
C VAL A 25 -4.08 3.86 -8.40
N CYS A 26 -4.56 3.52 -7.19
CA CYS A 26 -5.91 3.01 -7.01
C CYS A 26 -6.80 3.92 -6.15
N ASP A 27 -6.30 5.08 -5.73
CA ASP A 27 -6.99 6.10 -4.92
C ASP A 27 -7.57 5.56 -3.59
N ARG A 28 -7.07 4.41 -3.11
CA ARG A 28 -7.41 3.88 -1.78
C ARG A 28 -6.46 4.45 -0.73
N GLY A 29 -6.94 4.51 0.50
CA GLY A 29 -6.09 4.84 1.65
C GLY A 29 -4.94 3.85 1.82
N GLU A 30 -3.97 4.24 2.63
CA GLU A 30 -2.85 3.38 2.99
C GLU A 30 -3.34 2.08 3.66
N CYS A 31 -2.87 0.95 3.18
CA CYS A 31 -3.15 -0.36 3.78
C CYS A 31 -2.13 -0.67 4.86
N LYS A 32 -2.63 -0.97 6.05
CA LYS A 32 -1.77 -1.28 7.21
C LYS A 32 -0.78 -2.40 6.87
N GLY A 33 0.51 -2.12 7.07
CA GLY A 33 1.59 -3.08 6.87
C GLY A 33 1.95 -3.39 5.42
N MET A 34 1.37 -2.69 4.44
CA MET A 34 1.64 -2.93 3.02
C MET A 34 2.06 -1.70 2.23
N ALA A 35 2.13 -0.53 2.86
CA ALA A 35 2.52 0.69 2.19
C ALA A 35 3.88 0.56 1.49
N PHE A 36 4.00 1.22 0.35
CA PHE A 36 5.24 1.21 -0.43
C PHE A 36 5.56 2.64 -0.90
N ARG A 37 6.85 2.96 -0.90
CA ARG A 37 7.35 4.28 -1.29
C ARG A 37 8.40 4.15 -2.37
N VAL A 38 8.26 4.97 -3.41
CA VAL A 38 9.22 5.07 -4.50
C VAL A 38 9.77 6.49 -4.54
N THR A 39 11.08 6.65 -4.47
CA THR A 39 11.75 7.91 -4.81
C THR A 39 12.25 7.80 -6.25
N LEU A 40 11.71 8.62 -7.13
CA LEU A 40 12.08 8.68 -8.54
C LEU A 40 13.44 9.36 -8.74
N GLU A 41 14.02 9.22 -9.93
CA GLU A 41 15.31 9.86 -10.29
C GLU A 41 15.25 11.40 -10.15
N ASN A 42 14.12 12.02 -10.42
CA ASN A 42 13.91 13.45 -10.26
C ASN A 42 13.67 13.90 -8.80
N GLY A 43 13.78 12.98 -7.83
CA GLY A 43 13.58 13.23 -6.41
C GLY A 43 12.11 13.24 -5.94
N LYS A 44 11.13 13.12 -6.85
CA LYS A 44 9.71 13.02 -6.47
C LYS A 44 9.47 11.71 -5.69
N VAL A 45 8.73 11.81 -4.59
CA VAL A 45 8.31 10.65 -3.80
C VAL A 45 6.88 10.28 -4.18
N VAL A 46 6.66 9.01 -4.48
CA VAL A 46 5.35 8.42 -4.78
C VAL A 46 5.03 7.38 -3.73
N GLU A 47 3.90 7.53 -3.06
CA GLU A 47 3.42 6.58 -2.06
C GLU A 47 2.23 5.79 -2.63
N THR A 48 2.23 4.49 -2.34
CA THR A 48 1.18 3.57 -2.80
C THR A 48 0.72 2.68 -1.65
N CYS A 49 -0.49 2.16 -1.75
CA CYS A 49 -1.08 1.32 -0.72
C CYS A 49 -0.40 -0.06 -0.57
N CYS A 50 0.28 -0.53 -1.61
CA CYS A 50 0.94 -1.84 -1.62
C CYS A 50 2.06 -1.89 -2.66
N PRO A 51 2.99 -2.88 -2.56
CA PRO A 51 4.06 -3.06 -3.53
C PRO A 51 3.57 -3.25 -4.97
N ARG A 52 2.44 -3.92 -5.17
CA ARG A 52 1.87 -4.16 -6.50
C ARG A 52 1.51 -2.86 -7.22
N CYS A 53 0.86 -1.93 -6.52
CA CYS A 53 0.57 -0.61 -7.07
C CYS A 53 1.84 0.18 -7.40
N ALA A 54 2.89 0.09 -6.57
CA ALA A 54 4.16 0.76 -6.85
C ALA A 54 4.82 0.27 -8.14
N LEU A 55 4.90 -1.05 -8.32
CA LEU A 55 5.45 -1.65 -9.54
C LEU A 55 4.63 -1.24 -10.77
N HIS A 56 3.30 -1.29 -10.67
CA HIS A 56 2.42 -0.84 -11.74
C HIS A 56 2.61 0.64 -12.08
N TYR A 57 2.81 1.51 -11.06
CA TYR A 57 3.10 2.93 -11.28
C TYR A 57 4.37 3.12 -12.11
N LEU A 58 5.45 2.43 -11.76
CA LEU A 58 6.73 2.54 -12.46
C LEU A 58 6.62 2.08 -13.91
N GLU A 59 5.94 0.97 -14.16
CA GLU A 59 5.74 0.41 -15.49
C GLU A 59 4.87 1.32 -16.37
N THR A 60 3.70 1.73 -15.87
CA THR A 60 2.73 2.54 -16.65
C THR A 60 3.28 3.93 -16.98
N ASN A 61 4.07 4.53 -16.09
CA ASN A 61 4.63 5.85 -16.28
C ASN A 61 6.05 5.83 -16.86
N HIS A 62 6.59 4.66 -17.20
CA HIS A 62 7.97 4.49 -17.68
C HIS A 62 9.01 5.20 -16.81
N GLN A 63 8.82 5.14 -15.47
CA GLN A 63 9.68 5.80 -14.51
C GLN A 63 10.72 4.84 -13.94
N GLN A 64 11.90 5.39 -13.62
CA GLN A 64 12.93 4.68 -12.88
C GLN A 64 12.98 5.15 -11.44
N ALA A 65 13.19 4.19 -10.55
CA ALA A 65 13.30 4.44 -9.12
C ALA A 65 14.76 4.54 -8.69
N ARG A 66 15.11 5.64 -8.04
CA ARG A 66 16.40 5.78 -7.33
C ARG A 66 16.41 5.02 -6.01
N LYS A 67 15.25 4.97 -5.31
CA LYS A 67 15.09 4.27 -4.04
C LYS A 67 13.69 3.68 -3.95
N MET A 68 13.57 2.51 -3.38
CA MET A 68 12.29 1.86 -3.09
C MET A 68 12.27 1.34 -1.65
N GLU A 69 11.19 1.61 -0.95
CA GLU A 69 10.99 1.20 0.44
C GLU A 69 9.63 0.52 0.58
N ALA A 70 9.61 -0.64 1.21
CA ALA A 70 8.40 -1.37 1.55
C ALA A 70 8.17 -1.33 3.07
N THR A 71 6.93 -1.40 3.50
CA THR A 71 6.64 -1.66 4.91
C THR A 71 6.81 -3.15 5.18
N ASP A 72 7.65 -3.48 6.15
CA ASP A 72 7.74 -4.82 6.70
C ASP A 72 6.42 -5.18 7.39
N PHE A 73 5.77 -6.24 6.95
CA PHE A 73 4.45 -6.61 7.42
C PHE A 73 4.43 -6.99 8.91
N ALA A 74 5.51 -7.61 9.38
CA ALA A 74 5.62 -8.07 10.76
C ALA A 74 5.78 -6.92 11.76
N THR A 75 6.58 -5.91 11.43
CA THR A 75 6.96 -4.85 12.38
C THR A 75 6.35 -3.48 12.05
N GLY A 76 5.89 -3.27 10.82
CA GLY A 76 5.43 -1.96 10.33
C GLY A 76 6.55 -0.98 9.99
N ASN A 77 7.82 -1.39 10.06
CA ASN A 77 8.96 -0.54 9.76
C ASN A 77 9.22 -0.46 8.23
N TRP A 78 9.78 0.67 7.79
CA TRP A 78 10.26 0.80 6.42
C TRP A 78 11.57 0.04 6.22
N VAL A 79 11.62 -0.77 5.16
CA VAL A 79 12.79 -1.56 4.76
C VAL A 79 13.11 -1.31 3.29
N ASP A 80 14.36 -1.57 2.90
CA ASP A 80 14.76 -1.52 1.48
C ASP A 80 13.99 -2.59 0.69
N ALA A 81 13.15 -2.14 -0.21
CA ALA A 81 12.28 -3.00 -1.00
C ALA A 81 13.04 -3.99 -1.89
N THR A 82 14.24 -3.63 -2.33
CA THR A 82 15.06 -4.50 -3.22
C THR A 82 15.71 -5.66 -2.47
N ARG A 83 15.80 -5.54 -1.13
CA ARG A 83 16.38 -6.53 -0.23
C ARG A 83 15.33 -7.30 0.56
N ALA A 84 14.10 -6.82 0.56
CA ALA A 84 12.98 -7.47 1.23
C ALA A 84 12.65 -8.82 0.57
N VAL A 85 12.11 -9.72 1.37
CA VAL A 85 11.52 -10.99 0.92
C VAL A 85 10.01 -10.80 0.80
N TYR A 86 9.42 -11.31 -0.26
CA TYR A 86 7.99 -11.15 -0.52
C TYR A 86 7.24 -12.47 -0.45
N VAL A 87 6.00 -12.42 0.02
CA VAL A 87 5.02 -13.50 -0.19
C VAL A 87 4.01 -12.99 -1.21
N SER A 88 3.96 -13.65 -2.36
CA SER A 88 3.05 -13.34 -3.45
C SER A 88 1.87 -14.31 -3.46
N ASP A 89 0.67 -13.81 -3.75
CA ASP A 89 -0.56 -14.59 -3.90
C ASP A 89 -1.00 -15.35 -2.64
N SER A 90 -0.86 -14.67 -1.48
CA SER A 90 -1.44 -15.13 -0.21
C SER A 90 -2.93 -14.76 -0.12
N ASP A 91 -3.63 -15.32 0.87
CA ASP A 91 -5.00 -14.95 1.20
C ASP A 91 -5.14 -13.59 1.90
N VAL A 92 -4.01 -12.97 2.28
CA VAL A 92 -3.96 -11.64 2.90
C VAL A 92 -3.86 -10.56 1.82
N HIS A 93 -4.96 -9.87 1.58
CA HIS A 93 -5.05 -8.79 0.57
C HIS A 93 -5.88 -7.60 1.07
N PRO A 94 -5.46 -6.92 2.16
CA PRO A 94 -6.27 -5.88 2.80
C PRO A 94 -6.54 -4.66 1.90
N CYS A 95 -5.75 -4.49 0.85
CA CYS A 95 -5.94 -3.41 -0.13
C CYS A 95 -6.89 -3.77 -1.27
N ALA A 96 -7.17 -5.06 -1.48
CA ALA A 96 -8.00 -5.50 -2.59
C ALA A 96 -9.47 -5.55 -2.20
N THR A 97 -10.33 -5.11 -3.11
CA THR A 97 -11.76 -5.33 -3.01
C THR A 97 -12.13 -6.47 -3.97
N LEU A 98 -12.47 -7.63 -3.40
CA LEU A 98 -12.97 -8.74 -4.18
C LEU A 98 -14.46 -8.52 -4.46
N GLU A 99 -14.77 -7.78 -5.49
CA GLU A 99 -16.12 -7.66 -5.99
C GLU A 99 -16.34 -8.67 -7.09
N THR A 100 -17.40 -9.47 -6.95
CA THR A 100 -17.91 -10.32 -8.02
C THR A 100 -19.01 -9.54 -8.72
N ARG A 101 -18.84 -9.23 -9.99
CA ARG A 101 -19.87 -8.56 -10.79
C ARG A 101 -20.39 -9.51 -11.86
N GLN A 102 -21.69 -9.42 -12.14
CA GLN A 102 -22.22 -10.03 -13.36
C GLN A 102 -21.67 -9.31 -14.58
N ASP A 103 -21.41 -10.06 -15.64
CA ASP A 103 -21.11 -9.45 -16.93
C ASP A 103 -22.30 -8.61 -17.41
N PRO A 104 -22.09 -7.70 -18.39
CA PRO A 104 -23.18 -6.87 -18.93
C PRO A 104 -24.36 -7.65 -19.50
N GLN A 105 -24.15 -8.93 -19.85
CA GLN A 105 -25.15 -9.85 -20.36
C GLN A 105 -25.84 -10.64 -19.24
N GLY A 106 -25.36 -10.54 -18.00
CA GLY A 106 -25.93 -11.21 -16.83
C GLY A 106 -25.74 -12.73 -16.78
N CYS A 107 -24.91 -13.30 -17.65
CA CYS A 107 -24.76 -14.75 -17.77
C CYS A 107 -23.58 -15.31 -16.95
N CYS A 108 -22.57 -14.51 -16.61
CA CYS A 108 -21.36 -14.99 -15.95
C CYS A 108 -20.96 -14.09 -14.78
N MET A 109 -20.45 -14.72 -13.71
CA MET A 109 -19.86 -13.99 -12.59
C MET A 109 -18.37 -13.72 -12.90
N MET A 110 -18.04 -12.47 -13.14
CA MET A 110 -16.66 -12.04 -13.38
C MET A 110 -16.02 -11.57 -12.08
N LYS A 111 -14.85 -12.09 -11.77
CA LYS A 111 -14.00 -11.47 -10.75
C LYS A 111 -13.49 -10.15 -11.32
N THR A 112 -13.79 -9.04 -10.65
CA THR A 112 -13.24 -7.76 -11.04
C THR A 112 -11.73 -7.79 -10.89
N TYR A 113 -11.03 -7.29 -11.90
CA TYR A 113 -9.58 -7.08 -11.80
C TYR A 113 -9.29 -6.03 -10.74
N ASP A 114 -8.52 -6.39 -9.74
CA ASP A 114 -8.03 -5.47 -8.73
C ASP A 114 -6.52 -5.27 -8.90
N ARG A 115 -6.08 -4.00 -8.95
CA ARG A 115 -4.66 -3.64 -9.14
C ARG A 115 -3.77 -4.04 -7.97
N CYS A 116 -4.34 -4.31 -6.81
CA CYS A 116 -3.62 -4.80 -5.65
C CYS A 116 -3.45 -6.34 -5.64
N LEU A 117 -4.00 -7.05 -6.65
CA LEU A 117 -3.89 -8.50 -6.79
C LEU A 117 -3.00 -8.91 -7.96
N PRO A 118 -2.36 -10.11 -7.84
CA PRO A 118 -2.25 -10.93 -6.65
C PRO A 118 -1.56 -10.20 -5.51
N SER A 119 -1.88 -10.56 -4.25
CA SER A 119 -1.29 -9.92 -3.08
C SER A 119 0.24 -9.98 -3.12
N LEU A 120 0.90 -8.99 -2.52
CA LEU A 120 2.34 -8.93 -2.44
C LEU A 120 2.73 -8.30 -1.10
N VAL A 121 3.13 -9.15 -0.15
CA VAL A 121 3.43 -8.77 1.22
C VAL A 121 4.94 -8.81 1.44
N ALA A 122 5.52 -7.73 1.97
CA ALA A 122 6.97 -7.60 2.18
C ALA A 122 7.37 -7.94 3.62
N PHE A 123 8.53 -8.58 3.78
CA PHE A 123 9.15 -8.93 5.05
C PHE A 123 10.63 -8.55 5.05
N ALA A 124 11.12 -8.08 6.20
CA ALA A 124 12.54 -7.82 6.41
C ALA A 124 13.34 -9.14 6.47
N ALA A 125 12.76 -10.19 7.07
CA ALA A 125 13.40 -11.47 7.31
C ALA A 125 12.68 -12.63 6.60
N LYS A 126 13.45 -13.58 6.07
CA LYS A 126 12.93 -14.77 5.38
C LYS A 126 12.14 -15.68 6.32
N ASP A 127 12.55 -15.76 7.57
CA ASP A 127 11.89 -16.62 8.56
C ASP A 127 10.47 -16.14 8.85
N GLU A 128 10.26 -14.82 8.96
CA GLU A 128 8.93 -14.21 9.12
C GLU A 128 8.05 -14.45 7.88
N ALA A 129 8.61 -14.28 6.68
CA ALA A 129 7.93 -14.62 5.43
C ALA A 129 7.52 -16.10 5.37
N THR A 130 8.38 -17.00 5.88
CA THR A 130 8.11 -18.45 5.92
C THR A 130 6.99 -18.79 6.91
N VAL A 131 6.96 -18.16 8.08
CA VAL A 131 5.89 -18.34 9.07
C VAL A 131 4.58 -17.83 8.49
N PHE A 132 4.60 -16.65 7.89
CA PHE A 132 3.42 -16.07 7.23
C PHE A 132 2.90 -16.98 6.10
N GLN A 133 3.77 -17.46 5.21
CA GLN A 133 3.40 -18.35 4.11
C GLN A 133 2.72 -19.63 4.59
N LYS A 134 3.20 -20.23 5.69
CA LYS A 134 2.57 -21.43 6.26
C LYS A 134 1.14 -21.20 6.71
N GLY A 135 0.82 -20.00 7.20
CA GLY A 135 -0.52 -19.64 7.67
C GLY A 135 -1.45 -19.11 6.57
N HIS A 136 -0.89 -18.49 5.54
CA HIS A 136 -1.64 -17.68 4.57
C HIS A 136 -1.45 -18.11 3.12
N GLY A 137 -0.66 -19.15 2.88
CA GLY A 137 -0.36 -19.60 1.52
C GLY A 137 0.53 -18.63 0.74
N GLY A 138 0.52 -18.77 -0.57
CA GLY A 138 1.33 -17.96 -1.48
C GLY A 138 2.72 -18.54 -1.73
N GLN A 139 3.55 -17.76 -2.41
CA GLN A 139 4.92 -18.13 -2.79
C GLN A 139 5.92 -17.10 -2.26
N ILE A 140 7.00 -17.57 -1.68
CA ILE A 140 8.13 -16.71 -1.28
C ILE A 140 8.95 -16.39 -2.52
N VAL A 141 9.15 -15.10 -2.78
CA VAL A 141 9.91 -14.60 -3.94
C VAL A 141 10.83 -13.46 -3.51
N GLY A 142 11.96 -13.30 -4.19
CA GLY A 142 12.80 -12.12 -4.10
C GLY A 142 12.24 -10.98 -4.95
N PHE A 143 12.72 -9.75 -4.73
CA PHE A 143 12.25 -8.57 -5.47
C PHE A 143 12.36 -8.73 -6.99
N GLN A 144 13.45 -9.35 -7.49
CA GLN A 144 13.68 -9.54 -8.92
C GLN A 144 12.78 -10.63 -9.54
N GLU A 145 12.23 -11.50 -8.71
CA GLU A 145 11.37 -12.62 -9.11
C GLU A 145 9.89 -12.26 -9.11
N ILE A 146 9.53 -11.04 -8.65
CA ILE A 146 8.15 -10.58 -8.62
C ILE A 146 7.61 -10.53 -10.06
N PRO A 147 6.51 -11.25 -10.37
CA PRO A 147 5.89 -11.21 -11.68
C PRO A 147 5.43 -9.79 -12.01
N ARG A 148 5.99 -9.22 -13.06
CA ARG A 148 5.53 -7.96 -13.65
C ARG A 148 4.47 -8.32 -14.71
N LYS A 149 3.37 -7.59 -14.68
CA LYS A 149 2.26 -7.80 -15.63
C LYS A 149 2.13 -6.59 -16.52
#